data_7e1814f98647d9035c39be41029377f0
#
_entry.id   7e1814f98647d9035c39be41029377f0
#
_cell.length_a   1.000
_cell.length_b   1.000
_cell.length_c   1.000
_cell.angle_alpha   90.00
_cell.angle_beta   90.00
_cell.angle_gamma   90.00
#
_symmetry.space_group_name_H-M   'P 1'
#
loop_
_entity.id
_entity.type
_entity.pdbx_description
1 polymer ?
#
loop_
_entity_poly.entity_id
_entity_poly.type
_entity_poly.pdbx_seq_one_letter_code
_entity_poly.pdbx_strand_id
1 'polypeptide(L)' 'QEKEPTPEEIKYEMSDFLYHAMVLMVEKGITWEDITQELAQR' A
#
# COMPACT_ATOMS: atom_id res chain seq x y z
N GLN A 1 3.89 -4.42 -27.49
CA GLN A 1 3.76 -5.57 -26.64
C GLN A 1 4.25 -5.31 -25.25
N GLU A 2 3.41 -5.60 -24.28
CA GLU A 2 3.73 -5.28 -22.92
C GLU A 2 4.52 -6.34 -22.25
N LYS A 3 5.44 -5.91 -21.44
CA LYS A 3 6.29 -6.77 -20.70
C LYS A 3 5.82 -6.82 -19.25
N GLU A 4 5.79 -8.00 -18.70
CA GLU A 4 5.39 -8.13 -17.32
C GLU A 4 6.45 -7.53 -16.41
N PRO A 5 6.04 -6.87 -15.33
CA PRO A 5 7.01 -6.30 -14.42
C PRO A 5 7.79 -7.40 -13.70
N THR A 6 9.05 -7.11 -13.44
CA THR A 6 9.88 -8.03 -12.68
C THR A 6 9.53 -7.93 -11.20
N PRO A 7 9.92 -8.95 -10.41
CA PRO A 7 9.70 -8.85 -8.96
C PRO A 7 10.32 -7.61 -8.33
N GLU A 8 11.46 -7.17 -8.88
CA GLU A 8 12.11 -5.97 -8.34
C GLU A 8 11.27 -4.74 -8.62
N GLU A 9 10.70 -4.67 -9.81
CA GLU A 9 9.85 -3.54 -10.14
C GLU A 9 8.60 -3.52 -9.29
N ILE A 10 8.04 -4.70 -9.03
CA ILE A 10 6.85 -4.79 -8.19
C ILE A 10 7.19 -4.35 -6.77
N LYS A 11 8.30 -4.77 -6.24
CA LYS A 11 8.71 -4.38 -4.90
C LYS A 11 8.85 -2.86 -4.79
N TYR A 12 9.45 -2.27 -5.81
CA TYR A 12 9.64 -0.83 -5.82
C TYR A 12 8.29 -0.10 -5.79
N GLU A 13 7.39 -0.53 -6.67
CA GLU A 13 6.09 0.11 -6.76
C GLU A 13 5.29 -0.07 -5.47
N MET A 14 5.34 -1.28 -4.90
CA MET A 14 4.61 -1.54 -3.67
C MET A 14 5.17 -0.70 -2.53
N SER A 15 6.50 -0.58 -2.47
CA SER A 15 7.12 0.22 -1.42
C SER A 15 6.71 1.68 -1.52
N ASP A 16 6.68 2.19 -2.73
CA ASP A 16 6.27 3.57 -2.96
C ASP A 16 4.82 3.78 -2.55
N PHE A 17 3.97 2.82 -2.90
CA PHE A 17 2.57 2.89 -2.54
C PHE A 17 2.40 2.88 -1.03
N LEU A 18 3.10 1.99 -0.35
CA LEU A 18 3.01 1.90 1.10
C LEU A 18 3.51 3.17 1.77
N TYR A 19 4.55 3.75 1.23
CA TYR A 19 5.08 4.99 1.78
C TYR A 19 4.01 6.09 1.74
N HIS A 20 3.39 6.25 0.58
CA HIS A 20 2.35 7.26 0.46
C HIS A 20 1.16 6.95 1.34
N ALA A 21 0.82 5.67 1.46
CA ALA A 21 -0.29 5.27 2.33
C ALA A 21 -0.01 5.63 3.78
N MET A 22 1.23 5.41 4.23
CA MET A 22 1.59 5.73 5.61
C MET A 22 1.52 7.23 5.87
N VAL A 23 1.94 8.03 4.91
CA VAL A 23 1.86 9.47 5.05
C VAL A 23 0.41 9.90 5.22
N LEU A 24 -0.47 9.36 4.39
CA LEU A 24 -1.89 9.67 4.48
C LEU A 24 -2.48 9.22 5.81
N MET A 25 -2.07 8.05 6.28
CA MET A 25 -2.58 7.53 7.54
C MET A 25 -2.26 8.50 8.68
N VAL A 26 -1.02 8.99 8.70
CA VAL A 26 -0.63 9.93 9.73
C VAL A 26 -1.44 11.21 9.64
N GLU A 27 -1.61 11.73 8.43
CA GLU A 27 -2.33 12.97 8.23
C GLU A 27 -3.80 12.85 8.63
N LYS A 28 -4.41 11.72 8.35
CA LYS A 28 -5.84 11.53 8.59
C LYS A 28 -6.15 10.82 9.90
N GLY A 29 -5.13 10.46 10.66
CA GLY A 29 -5.34 9.78 11.92
C GLY A 29 -5.88 8.38 11.75
N ILE A 30 -5.50 7.70 10.67
CA ILE A 30 -5.92 6.34 10.41
C ILE A 30 -4.84 5.39 10.92
N THR A 31 -5.26 4.34 11.62
CA THR A 31 -4.33 3.38 12.18
C THR A 31 -4.30 2.11 11.34
N TRP A 32 -3.29 1.29 11.60
CA TRP A 32 -3.23 -0.02 10.95
C TRP A 32 -4.42 -0.88 11.34
N GLU A 33 -4.92 -0.71 12.55
CA GLU A 33 -6.12 -1.43 12.97
C GLU A 33 -7.30 -1.09 12.09
N ASP A 34 -7.44 0.19 11.76
CA ASP A 34 -8.51 0.59 10.85
C ASP A 34 -8.40 -0.14 9.52
N ILE A 35 -7.17 -0.24 9.01
CA ILE A 35 -6.94 -0.86 7.71
C ILE A 35 -7.26 -2.35 7.77
N THR A 36 -6.77 -3.03 8.80
CA THR A 36 -7.00 -4.47 8.90
C THR A 36 -8.47 -4.79 9.13
N GLN A 37 -9.18 -3.94 9.86
CA GLN A 37 -10.61 -4.13 10.03
C GLN A 37 -11.34 -4.04 8.70
N GLU A 38 -10.94 -3.08 7.90
CA GLU A 38 -11.57 -2.91 6.59
C GLU A 38 -11.34 -4.15 5.73
N LEU A 39 -10.12 -4.66 5.77
CA LEU A 39 -9.78 -5.85 5.00
C LEU A 39 -10.56 -7.06 5.49
N ALA A 40 -10.77 -7.16 6.78
CA ALA A 40 -11.49 -8.30 7.35
C ALA A 40 -12.96 -8.33 6.95
N GLN A 41 -13.49 -7.19 6.53
CA GLN A 41 -14.88 -7.12 6.12
C GLN A 41 -15.10 -7.47 4.66
N ARG A 42 -14.06 -7.76 3.92
CA ARG A 42 -14.17 -8.05 2.49
C ARG A 42 -14.40 -9.49 2.18
#